data_4e4d9072ecab0918e9b4d5076851e367
#
_entry.id   4e4d9072ecab0918e9b4d5076851e367
#
_cell.length_a   1.000
_cell.length_b   1.000
_cell.length_c   1.000
_cell.angle_alpha   90.00
_cell.angle_beta   90.00
_cell.angle_gamma   90.00
#
_symmetry.space_group_name_H-M   'P 1'
#
loop_
_entity.id
_entity.type
_entity.pdbx_description
1 polymer ?
#
loop_
_entity_poly.entity_id
_entity_poly.type
_entity_poly.pdbx_seq_one_letter_code
_entity_poly.pdbx_strand_id
1 'polypeptide(L)'
;NIMIAGGGRIGRRIAKALEKNFRVKIVETDKERCVYLSEKLSNSLVLHGDTSDSELLDEEGIDQIDVFCAVTNNDEANVMSSLLAKRQGAKNVLTLVNKSNYIELIKDEDLEVSIAPTLITIGVVLQNVVSSRLANAYSFKGGKAEALEVIVDLEKNKGLIGKGIDEIKVPEGCMIGALL
;
A
#
# COMPACT_ATOMS: atom_id res chain seq x y z
N ASN A 1 -2.29 -17.59 -3.10
CA ASN A 1 -0.86 -17.58 -3.44
C ASN A 1 -0.36 -16.14 -3.49
N ILE A 2 0.77 -15.86 -2.84
CA ILE A 2 1.34 -14.51 -2.77
C ILE A 2 2.79 -14.60 -3.23
N MET A 3 3.20 -13.67 -4.11
CA MET A 3 4.59 -13.52 -4.50
C MET A 3 5.09 -12.13 -4.09
N ILE A 4 6.27 -12.08 -3.47
CA ILE A 4 6.87 -10.84 -2.96
C ILE A 4 8.20 -10.63 -3.67
N ALA A 5 8.34 -9.53 -4.38
CA ALA A 5 9.59 -9.08 -4.99
C ALA A 5 10.33 -8.19 -3.98
N GLY A 6 11.49 -8.66 -3.53
CA GLY A 6 12.37 -8.00 -2.57
C GLY A 6 12.29 -8.56 -1.16
N GLY A 7 13.41 -9.15 -0.72
CA GLY A 7 13.61 -9.74 0.60
C GLY A 7 14.12 -8.78 1.67
N GLY A 8 13.98 -7.48 1.45
CA GLY A 8 14.34 -6.43 2.41
C GLY A 8 13.54 -6.49 3.71
N ARG A 9 13.60 -5.40 4.50
CA ARG A 9 12.87 -5.33 5.78
C ARG A 9 11.36 -5.41 5.61
N ILE A 10 10.81 -4.79 4.57
CA ILE A 10 9.37 -4.79 4.29
C ILE A 10 8.94 -6.18 3.83
N GLY A 11 9.55 -6.72 2.76
CA GLY A 11 9.18 -8.02 2.19
C GLY A 11 9.26 -9.16 3.22
N ARG A 12 10.34 -9.21 4.02
CA ARG A 12 10.47 -10.18 5.11
C ARG A 12 9.33 -10.07 6.14
N ARG A 13 8.93 -8.85 6.52
CA ARG A 13 7.83 -8.65 7.49
C ARG A 13 6.50 -9.07 6.91
N ILE A 14 6.23 -8.76 5.64
CA ILE A 14 5.02 -9.20 4.94
C ILE A 14 5.00 -10.73 4.85
N ALA A 15 6.08 -11.36 4.38
CA ALA A 15 6.19 -12.81 4.31
C ALA A 15 5.93 -13.47 5.66
N LYS A 16 6.58 -12.97 6.72
CA LYS A 16 6.42 -13.51 8.09
C LYS A 16 4.99 -13.39 8.64
N ALA A 17 4.29 -12.31 8.30
CA ALA A 17 2.92 -12.10 8.72
C ALA A 17 1.93 -13.03 7.99
N LEU A 18 2.21 -13.31 6.71
CA LEU A 18 1.30 -14.04 5.82
C LEU A 18 1.57 -15.54 5.75
N GLU A 19 2.80 -16.01 5.99
CA GLU A 19 3.23 -17.39 5.76
C GLU A 19 2.47 -18.45 6.56
N LYS A 20 1.75 -18.07 7.63
CA LYS A 20 0.94 -19.00 8.41
C LYS A 20 -0.37 -19.37 7.73
N ASN A 21 -0.93 -18.46 6.95
CA ASN A 21 -2.28 -18.59 6.38
C ASN A 21 -2.27 -18.66 4.84
N PHE A 22 -1.15 -18.30 4.21
CA PHE A 22 -1.02 -18.22 2.76
C PHE A 22 0.25 -18.92 2.28
N ARG A 23 0.24 -19.40 1.04
CA ARG A 23 1.45 -19.82 0.35
C ARG A 23 2.19 -18.57 -0.12
N VAL A 24 3.38 -18.34 0.40
CA VAL A 24 4.20 -17.16 0.12
C VAL A 24 5.47 -17.58 -0.59
N LYS A 25 5.74 -16.96 -1.73
CA LYS A 25 7.02 -16.97 -2.42
C LYS A 25 7.68 -15.60 -2.25
N ILE A 26 8.97 -15.55 -1.98
CA ILE A 26 9.74 -14.32 -1.91
C ILE A 26 10.93 -14.41 -2.84
N VAL A 27 11.08 -13.47 -3.75
CA VAL A 27 12.16 -13.40 -4.72
C VAL A 27 13.15 -12.32 -4.30
N GLU A 28 14.43 -12.66 -4.24
CA GLU A 28 15.50 -11.78 -3.80
C GLU A 28 16.74 -12.00 -4.68
N THR A 29 17.38 -10.92 -5.09
CA THR A 29 18.57 -10.95 -5.96
C THR A 29 19.86 -11.24 -5.20
N ASP A 30 19.92 -10.90 -3.92
CA ASP A 30 21.08 -11.11 -3.06
C ASP A 30 21.05 -12.52 -2.46
N LYS A 31 22.06 -13.32 -2.82
CA LYS A 31 22.20 -14.70 -2.39
C LYS A 31 22.38 -14.86 -0.87
N GLU A 32 23.15 -13.97 -0.24
CA GLU A 32 23.34 -14.03 1.22
C GLU A 32 22.03 -13.66 1.93
N ARG A 33 21.29 -12.74 1.34
CA ARG A 33 19.97 -12.37 1.83
C ARG A 33 18.96 -13.50 1.69
N CYS A 34 19.00 -14.27 0.60
CA CYS A 34 18.17 -15.46 0.44
C CYS A 34 18.45 -16.49 1.55
N VAL A 35 19.72 -16.76 1.87
CA VAL A 35 20.10 -17.65 2.97
C VAL A 35 19.51 -17.15 4.29
N TYR A 36 19.72 -15.88 4.61
CA TYR A 36 19.15 -15.27 5.82
C TYR A 36 17.63 -15.40 5.89
N LEU A 37 16.92 -15.17 4.78
CA LEU A 37 15.46 -15.28 4.72
C LEU A 37 15.01 -16.72 4.97
N SER A 38 15.68 -17.69 4.37
CA SER A 38 15.37 -19.12 4.55
C SER A 38 15.53 -19.58 6.00
N GLU A 39 16.42 -18.96 6.77
CA GLU A 39 16.57 -19.22 8.20
C GLU A 39 15.48 -18.55 9.06
N LYS A 40 14.91 -17.42 8.60
CA LYS A 40 13.96 -16.61 9.38
C LYS A 40 12.49 -16.87 9.05
N LEU A 41 12.23 -17.40 7.86
CA LEU A 41 10.89 -17.74 7.38
C LEU A 41 10.69 -19.25 7.51
N SER A 42 9.53 -19.66 8.00
CA SER A 42 9.27 -21.08 8.32
C SER A 42 8.49 -21.79 7.22
N ASN A 43 7.60 -21.06 6.52
CA ASN A 43 6.67 -21.62 5.54
C ASN A 43 6.70 -20.87 4.19
N SER A 44 7.59 -19.88 4.03
CA SER A 44 7.73 -19.16 2.77
C SER A 44 8.81 -19.81 1.91
N LEU A 45 8.56 -19.90 0.60
CA LEU A 45 9.57 -20.31 -0.38
C LEU A 45 10.43 -19.11 -0.73
N VAL A 46 11.73 -19.22 -0.52
CA VAL A 46 12.71 -18.18 -0.88
C VAL A 46 13.37 -18.54 -2.19
N LEU A 47 13.26 -17.66 -3.17
CA LEU A 47 13.80 -17.81 -4.51
C LEU A 47 14.92 -16.79 -4.73
N HIS A 48 16.05 -17.25 -5.22
CA HIS A 48 17.14 -16.37 -5.65
C HIS A 48 16.93 -16.02 -7.12
N GLY A 49 16.67 -14.74 -7.42
CA GLY A 49 16.43 -14.29 -8.78
C GLY A 49 15.99 -12.82 -8.85
N ASP A 50 15.71 -12.37 -10.07
CA ASP A 50 15.24 -11.01 -10.36
C ASP A 50 13.81 -11.07 -10.90
N THR A 51 12.89 -10.33 -10.29
CA THR A 51 11.49 -10.25 -10.72
C THR A 51 11.28 -9.43 -12.00
N SER A 52 12.32 -8.82 -12.55
CA SER A 52 12.32 -8.27 -13.92
C SER A 52 12.57 -9.33 -14.99
N ASP A 53 12.92 -10.55 -14.60
CA ASP A 53 13.07 -11.70 -15.49
C ASP A 53 11.72 -12.38 -15.72
N SER A 54 11.24 -12.33 -16.97
CA SER A 54 9.95 -12.90 -17.34
C SER A 54 9.93 -14.42 -17.30
N GLU A 55 11.08 -15.07 -17.57
CA GLU A 55 11.19 -16.52 -17.55
C GLU A 55 11.05 -17.03 -16.11
N LEU A 56 11.71 -16.37 -15.15
CA LEU A 56 11.57 -16.68 -13.73
C LEU A 56 10.11 -16.57 -13.25
N LEU A 57 9.40 -15.52 -13.64
CA LEU A 57 8.02 -15.33 -13.24
C LEU A 57 7.12 -16.43 -13.83
N ASP A 58 7.32 -16.80 -15.08
CA ASP A 58 6.57 -17.89 -15.74
C ASP A 58 6.85 -19.25 -15.08
N GLU A 59 8.12 -19.58 -14.84
CA GLU A 59 8.53 -20.84 -14.18
C GLU A 59 7.93 -20.94 -12.78
N GLU A 60 7.79 -19.83 -12.09
CA GLU A 60 7.21 -19.76 -10.74
C GLU A 60 5.69 -19.61 -10.73
N GLY A 61 5.04 -19.68 -11.90
CA GLY A 61 3.59 -19.70 -12.05
C GLY A 61 2.92 -18.41 -11.64
N ILE A 62 3.39 -17.29 -12.19
CA ILE A 62 2.87 -15.94 -11.88
C ILE A 62 1.37 -15.80 -12.20
N ASP A 63 0.86 -16.54 -13.18
CA ASP A 63 -0.56 -16.60 -13.57
C ASP A 63 -1.47 -17.19 -12.47
N GLN A 64 -0.88 -17.95 -11.54
CA GLN A 64 -1.59 -18.54 -10.39
C GLN A 64 -1.41 -17.71 -9.11
N ILE A 65 -0.74 -16.58 -9.20
CA ILE A 65 -0.52 -15.68 -8.06
C ILE A 65 -1.74 -14.76 -7.89
N ASP A 66 -2.31 -14.80 -6.69
CA ASP A 66 -3.45 -13.96 -6.33
C ASP A 66 -3.03 -12.52 -6.03
N VAL A 67 -1.84 -12.35 -5.42
CA VAL A 67 -1.27 -11.04 -5.12
C VAL A 67 0.25 -11.05 -5.35
N PHE A 68 0.71 -10.16 -6.21
CA PHE A 68 2.12 -9.85 -6.40
C PHE A 68 2.47 -8.54 -5.69
N CYS A 69 3.52 -8.54 -4.85
CA CYS A 69 3.94 -7.40 -4.05
C CYS A 69 5.37 -6.98 -4.42
N ALA A 70 5.56 -5.88 -5.14
CA ALA A 70 6.88 -5.31 -5.40
C ALA A 70 7.26 -4.33 -4.29
N VAL A 71 8.24 -4.71 -3.46
CA VAL A 71 8.63 -3.98 -2.24
C VAL A 71 10.14 -3.90 -2.06
N THR A 72 10.87 -3.80 -3.17
CA THR A 72 12.32 -3.55 -3.16
C THR A 72 12.62 -2.09 -2.77
N ASN A 73 13.88 -1.74 -2.68
CA ASN A 73 14.32 -0.35 -2.46
C ASN A 73 14.49 0.48 -3.74
N ASN A 74 14.12 -0.09 -4.89
CA ASN A 74 14.23 0.55 -6.20
C ASN A 74 12.83 0.69 -6.80
N ASP A 75 12.36 1.95 -6.93
CA ASP A 75 11.03 2.26 -7.44
C ASP A 75 10.83 1.81 -8.89
N GLU A 76 11.88 1.98 -9.73
CA GLU A 76 11.87 1.59 -11.13
C GLU A 76 11.69 0.07 -11.27
N ALA A 77 12.46 -0.69 -10.49
CA ALA A 77 12.35 -2.16 -10.46
C ALA A 77 10.97 -2.60 -9.95
N ASN A 78 10.44 -1.93 -8.92
CA ASN A 78 9.10 -2.22 -8.39
C ASN A 78 8.02 -2.00 -9.46
N VAL A 79 8.07 -0.88 -10.18
CA VAL A 79 7.10 -0.58 -11.23
C VAL A 79 7.21 -1.59 -12.38
N MET A 80 8.44 -1.82 -12.89
CA MET A 80 8.64 -2.73 -14.03
C MET A 80 8.25 -4.17 -13.71
N SER A 81 8.66 -4.70 -12.57
CA SER A 81 8.28 -6.05 -12.16
C SER A 81 6.77 -6.18 -11.93
N SER A 82 6.12 -5.14 -11.42
CA SER A 82 4.67 -5.10 -11.24
C SER A 82 3.91 -5.12 -12.56
N LEU A 83 4.32 -4.30 -13.53
CA LEU A 83 3.74 -4.31 -14.88
C LEU A 83 3.94 -5.66 -15.57
N LEU A 84 5.13 -6.25 -15.44
CA LEU A 84 5.43 -7.56 -15.99
C LEU A 84 4.56 -8.65 -15.36
N ALA A 85 4.48 -8.69 -14.03
CA ALA A 85 3.64 -9.63 -13.30
C ALA A 85 2.15 -9.52 -13.69
N LYS A 86 1.64 -8.30 -13.81
CA LYS A 86 0.25 -8.06 -14.26
C LYS A 86 0.02 -8.56 -15.67
N ARG A 87 0.95 -8.27 -16.59
CA ARG A 87 0.89 -8.71 -17.99
C ARG A 87 0.93 -10.23 -18.12
N GLN A 88 1.66 -10.92 -17.25
CA GLN A 88 1.77 -12.38 -17.22
C GLN A 88 0.65 -13.06 -16.41
N GLY A 89 -0.31 -12.32 -15.90
CA GLY A 89 -1.54 -12.89 -15.35
C GLY A 89 -1.67 -12.86 -13.83
N ALA A 90 -0.80 -12.19 -13.09
CA ALA A 90 -1.03 -11.94 -11.66
C ALA A 90 -2.37 -11.20 -11.46
N LYS A 91 -3.22 -11.70 -10.56
CA LYS A 91 -4.58 -11.15 -10.39
C LYS A 91 -4.58 -9.75 -9.83
N ASN A 92 -3.82 -9.53 -8.76
CA ASN A 92 -3.68 -8.21 -8.13
C ASN A 92 -2.20 -7.88 -7.97
N VAL A 93 -1.86 -6.61 -8.12
CA VAL A 93 -0.48 -6.15 -8.03
C VAL A 93 -0.39 -4.97 -7.06
N LEU A 94 0.51 -5.08 -6.08
CA LEU A 94 0.83 -4.05 -5.11
C LEU A 94 2.24 -3.54 -5.37
N THR A 95 2.38 -2.25 -5.65
CA THR A 95 3.67 -1.64 -5.98
C THR A 95 4.04 -0.59 -4.94
N LEU A 96 5.20 -0.75 -4.32
CA LEU A 96 5.75 0.26 -3.41
C LEU A 96 6.51 1.30 -4.22
N VAL A 97 6.14 2.58 -4.06
CA VAL A 97 6.75 3.71 -4.76
C VAL A 97 7.02 4.83 -3.77
N ASN A 98 8.26 5.26 -3.67
CA ASN A 98 8.67 6.34 -2.77
C ASN A 98 8.64 7.71 -3.45
N LYS A 99 8.94 7.77 -4.76
CA LYS A 99 8.99 9.01 -5.53
C LYS A 99 7.60 9.36 -6.07
N SER A 100 7.08 10.52 -5.69
CA SER A 100 5.72 10.97 -6.06
C SER A 100 5.50 11.12 -7.57
N ASN A 101 6.53 11.46 -8.34
CA ASN A 101 6.44 11.55 -9.79
C ASN A 101 6.13 10.20 -10.47
N TYR A 102 6.60 9.08 -9.92
CA TYR A 102 6.24 7.75 -10.44
C TYR A 102 4.77 7.40 -10.17
N ILE A 103 4.19 7.89 -9.07
CA ILE A 103 2.78 7.65 -8.75
C ILE A 103 1.87 8.28 -9.82
N GLU A 104 2.25 9.43 -10.37
CA GLU A 104 1.48 10.07 -11.44
C GLU A 104 1.58 9.30 -12.77
N LEU A 105 2.76 8.74 -13.08
CA LEU A 105 2.97 7.92 -14.28
C LEU A 105 2.22 6.58 -14.24
N ILE A 106 2.09 5.99 -13.06
CA ILE A 106 1.46 4.67 -12.88
C ILE A 106 -0.07 4.75 -12.91
N LYS A 107 -0.68 5.92 -12.65
CA LYS A 107 -2.15 6.08 -12.58
C LYS A 107 -2.88 5.78 -13.88
N ASP A 108 -2.21 5.93 -15.00
CA ASP A 108 -2.75 5.69 -16.35
C ASP A 108 -2.47 4.25 -16.83
N GLU A 109 -1.66 3.48 -16.08
CA GLU A 109 -1.33 2.11 -16.34
C GLU A 109 -2.18 1.19 -15.44
N ASP A 110 -2.38 -0.06 -15.84
CA ASP A 110 -3.23 -1.07 -15.14
C ASP A 110 -2.74 -1.49 -13.74
N LEU A 111 -1.98 -0.66 -13.04
CA LEU A 111 -1.53 -0.92 -11.66
C LEU A 111 -2.55 -0.36 -10.66
N GLU A 112 -3.38 -1.23 -10.14
CA GLU A 112 -4.52 -0.87 -9.29
C GLU A 112 -4.12 -0.27 -7.94
N VAL A 113 -2.98 -0.67 -7.37
CA VAL A 113 -2.56 -0.22 -6.03
C VAL A 113 -1.09 0.16 -5.99
N SER A 114 -0.81 1.45 -5.86
CA SER A 114 0.51 1.95 -5.51
C SER A 114 0.55 2.38 -4.04
N ILE A 115 1.52 1.87 -3.30
CA ILE A 115 1.75 2.20 -1.89
C ILE A 115 2.86 3.23 -1.82
N ALA A 116 2.55 4.42 -1.31
CA ALA A 116 3.50 5.49 -1.06
C ALA A 116 3.74 5.64 0.45
N PRO A 117 4.78 5.04 1.03
CA PRO A 117 5.03 5.07 2.47
C PRO A 117 5.15 6.49 3.04
N THR A 118 5.71 7.40 2.25
CA THR A 118 5.85 8.81 2.63
C THR A 118 4.49 9.47 2.86
N LEU A 119 3.52 9.24 1.98
CA LEU A 119 2.17 9.81 2.12
C LEU A 119 1.43 9.21 3.32
N ILE A 120 1.58 7.92 3.54
CA ILE A 120 1.01 7.23 4.72
C ILE A 120 1.62 7.82 6.00
N THR A 121 2.94 7.98 6.04
CA THR A 121 3.65 8.55 7.20
C THR A 121 3.22 9.99 7.47
N ILE A 122 3.10 10.82 6.44
CA ILE A 122 2.60 12.20 6.57
C ILE A 122 1.19 12.20 7.19
N GLY A 123 0.29 11.33 6.72
CA GLY A 123 -1.06 11.20 7.28
C GLY A 123 -1.04 10.86 8.77
N VAL A 124 -0.21 9.89 9.18
CA VAL A 124 -0.06 9.51 10.60
C VAL A 124 0.54 10.64 11.44
N VAL A 125 1.53 11.38 10.92
CA VAL A 125 2.12 12.53 11.61
C VAL A 125 1.09 13.64 11.76
N LEU A 126 0.38 14.00 10.70
CA LEU A 126 -0.68 15.01 10.74
C LEU A 126 -1.78 14.65 11.75
N GLN A 127 -2.20 13.40 11.78
CA GLN A 127 -3.15 12.89 12.77
C GLN A 127 -2.72 13.19 14.21
N ASN A 128 -1.42 13.06 14.52
CA ASN A 128 -0.91 13.29 15.86
C ASN A 128 -0.59 14.77 16.17
N VAL A 129 -0.31 15.58 15.14
CA VAL A 129 0.07 16.99 15.30
C VAL A 129 -1.13 17.94 15.26
N VAL A 130 -2.05 17.70 14.32
CA VAL A 130 -3.16 18.66 14.02
C VAL A 130 -4.28 18.62 15.03
N SER A 131 -4.62 17.50 15.62
CA SER A 131 -5.45 17.47 16.85
C SER A 131 -5.63 16.08 17.44
N SER A 132 -5.87 16.04 18.76
CA SER A 132 -6.33 14.87 19.52
C SER A 132 -7.76 14.37 19.13
N ARG A 133 -8.38 14.93 18.08
CA ARG A 133 -9.74 14.61 17.62
C ARG A 133 -9.80 13.99 16.24
N LEU A 134 -8.69 13.90 15.51
CA LEU A 134 -8.63 13.17 14.25
C LEU A 134 -8.54 11.68 14.55
N ALA A 135 -9.57 10.93 14.16
CA ALA A 135 -9.55 9.48 14.24
C ALA A 135 -8.70 8.88 13.12
N ASN A 136 -8.86 9.39 11.89
CA ASN A 136 -8.10 8.95 10.73
C ASN A 136 -7.88 10.11 9.75
N ALA A 137 -6.77 10.03 8.99
CA ALA A 137 -6.48 10.93 7.89
C ALA A 137 -6.02 10.12 6.67
N TYR A 138 -6.66 10.34 5.53
CA TYR A 138 -6.36 9.65 4.27
C TYR A 138 -6.02 10.68 3.21
N SER A 139 -4.86 10.53 2.59
CA SER A 139 -4.45 11.39 1.48
C SER A 139 -4.78 10.73 0.15
N PHE A 140 -5.44 11.47 -0.74
CA PHE A 140 -5.82 11.03 -2.08
C PHE A 140 -5.10 11.84 -3.15
N LYS A 141 -4.97 11.25 -4.34
CA LYS A 141 -4.40 11.89 -5.54
C LYS A 141 -3.05 12.56 -5.29
N GLY A 142 -2.14 11.86 -4.58
CA GLY A 142 -0.80 12.39 -4.34
C GLY A 142 -0.76 13.65 -3.46
N GLY A 143 -1.68 13.78 -2.50
CA GLY A 143 -1.75 14.92 -1.59
C GLY A 143 -2.62 16.09 -2.09
N LYS A 144 -3.32 15.94 -3.22
CA LYS A 144 -4.23 16.98 -3.75
C LYS A 144 -5.58 17.02 -3.05
N ALA A 145 -5.94 15.96 -2.33
CA ALA A 145 -7.15 15.88 -1.51
C ALA A 145 -6.88 15.04 -0.26
N GLU A 146 -7.54 15.39 0.83
CA GLU A 146 -7.46 14.65 2.10
C GLU A 146 -8.86 14.34 2.62
N ALA A 147 -9.07 13.13 3.12
CA ALA A 147 -10.23 12.81 3.93
C ALA A 147 -9.81 12.74 5.39
N LEU A 148 -10.48 13.48 6.22
CA LEU A 148 -10.24 13.54 7.65
C LEU A 148 -11.47 12.98 8.37
N GLU A 149 -11.25 11.94 9.17
CA GLU A 149 -12.26 11.43 10.09
C GLU A 149 -12.08 12.12 11.44
N VAL A 150 -13.08 12.86 11.86
CA VAL A 150 -13.04 13.67 13.09
C VAL A 150 -14.06 13.16 14.08
N ILE A 151 -13.63 12.93 15.33
CA ILE A 151 -14.55 12.62 16.43
C ILE A 151 -15.18 13.93 16.91
N VAL A 152 -16.48 14.05 16.76
CA VAL A 152 -17.25 15.20 17.25
C VAL A 152 -17.54 15.02 18.73
N ASP A 153 -16.94 15.88 19.56
CA ASP A 153 -17.21 15.95 21.00
C ASP A 153 -18.54 16.67 21.23
N LEU A 154 -19.56 15.92 21.61
CA LEU A 154 -20.91 16.42 21.82
C LEU A 154 -20.99 17.47 22.92
N GLU A 155 -20.15 17.40 23.96
CA GLU A 155 -20.16 18.40 25.03
C GLU A 155 -19.66 19.78 24.57
N LYS A 156 -18.69 19.79 23.65
CA LYS A 156 -18.11 21.03 23.10
C LYS A 156 -18.85 21.55 21.88
N ASN A 157 -19.65 20.70 21.23
CA ASN A 157 -20.42 21.05 20.03
C ASN A 157 -21.95 21.05 20.25
N LYS A 158 -22.39 21.44 21.43
CA LYS A 158 -23.83 21.55 21.80
C LYS A 158 -24.68 22.32 20.78
N GLY A 159 -24.08 23.22 20.02
CA GLY A 159 -24.74 23.98 18.97
C GLY A 159 -25.13 23.18 17.72
N LEU A 160 -24.70 21.93 17.59
CA LEU A 160 -25.03 21.04 16.45
C LEU A 160 -26.13 20.02 16.81
N ILE A 161 -26.28 19.71 18.09
CA ILE A 161 -27.22 18.69 18.56
C ILE A 161 -28.66 19.16 18.37
N GLY A 162 -29.47 18.31 17.70
CA GLY A 162 -30.90 18.56 17.48
C GLY A 162 -31.24 19.55 16.38
N LYS A 163 -30.23 20.03 15.63
CA LYS A 163 -30.45 20.87 14.46
C LYS A 163 -30.65 20.07 13.19
N GLY A 164 -31.50 20.56 12.31
CA GLY A 164 -31.53 20.07 10.93
C GLY A 164 -30.24 20.40 10.17
N ILE A 165 -29.94 19.64 9.13
CA ILE A 165 -28.73 19.85 8.32
C ILE A 165 -28.68 21.25 7.69
N ASP A 166 -29.84 21.76 7.30
CA ASP A 166 -30.06 23.09 6.74
C ASP A 166 -29.80 24.23 7.76
N GLU A 167 -29.83 23.93 9.05
CA GLU A 167 -29.55 24.86 10.13
C GLU A 167 -28.07 24.91 10.54
N ILE A 168 -27.27 23.94 10.04
CA ILE A 168 -25.82 23.84 10.34
C ILE A 168 -25.05 24.82 9.45
N LYS A 169 -24.46 25.84 10.06
CA LYS A 169 -23.55 26.76 9.36
C LYS A 169 -22.21 26.13 9.16
N VAL A 170 -21.85 25.86 7.91
CA VAL A 170 -20.51 25.42 7.50
C VAL A 170 -19.66 26.63 7.08
N PRO A 171 -18.32 26.53 7.20
CA PRO A 171 -17.42 27.58 6.70
C PRO A 171 -17.58 27.85 5.21
N GLU A 172 -17.19 29.05 4.77
CA GLU A 172 -17.23 29.41 3.36
C GLU A 172 -16.38 28.43 2.52
N GLY A 173 -16.92 27.97 1.39
CA GLY A 173 -16.28 26.95 0.55
C GLY A 173 -16.47 25.49 1.02
N CYS A 174 -17.20 25.27 2.12
CA CYS A 174 -17.54 23.93 2.60
C CYS A 174 -19.00 23.56 2.30
N MET A 175 -19.25 22.27 2.11
CA MET A 175 -20.60 21.73 1.97
C MET A 175 -20.73 20.39 2.72
N ILE A 176 -21.96 20.08 3.18
CA ILE A 176 -22.30 18.75 3.69
C ILE A 176 -22.64 17.88 2.48
N GLY A 177 -21.83 16.84 2.21
CA GLY A 177 -21.98 16.01 1.03
C GLY A 177 -22.85 14.78 1.23
N ALA A 178 -22.76 14.13 2.39
CA ALA A 178 -23.53 12.94 2.74
C ALA A 178 -23.63 12.74 4.25
N LEU A 179 -24.70 12.06 4.68
CA LEU A 179 -24.87 11.47 6.00
C LEU A 179 -25.21 10.00 5.81
N LEU A 180 -24.56 9.12 6.59
CA LEU A 180 -24.76 7.67 6.55
C LEU A 180 -25.42 7.22 7.85
#